data_860f460c4c356cc59881c132cd52246a
#
_entry.id   860f460c4c356cc59881c132cd52246a
#
_cell.length_a   1.000
_cell.length_b   1.000
_cell.length_c   1.000
_cell.angle_alpha   90.00
_cell.angle_beta   90.00
_cell.angle_gamma   90.00
#
_symmetry.space_group_name_H-M   'P 1'
#
loop_
_entity.id
_entity.type
_entity.pdbx_description
1 polymer ?
#
loop_
_entity_poly.entity_id
_entity_poly.type
_entity_poly.pdbx_seq_one_letter_code
_entity_poly.pdbx_strand_id
1 'polypeptide(L)'
;KLNLAWEFKIDGGANYDIQSNALVVDSKIFIPTSNKKIIALDAISGELVWEFLLEDNSPRRGMIYYEKKQTQPAKIFFSSYKKLIAINANNGKIIKSFGKNGVVNLNRPSITAPAIFKNNLIITTSKPSVEVYDLNNGKLLWKFILMKDIKTRNGGKRYDSSGGNPWGGFSLDAKRGI
;
A
#
# COMPACT_ATOMS: atom_id res chain seq x y z
N LYS A 1 -1.74 -13.77 33.33
CA LYS A 1 -2.62 -12.60 33.21
C LYS A 1 -1.88 -11.58 32.33
N LEU A 2 -2.49 -11.14 31.22
CA LEU A 2 -1.94 -10.07 30.39
C LEU A 2 -2.27 -8.72 31.01
N ASN A 3 -1.30 -7.82 31.05
CA ASN A 3 -1.47 -6.44 31.47
C ASN A 3 -1.32 -5.52 30.25
N LEU A 4 -2.07 -4.41 30.24
CA LEU A 4 -1.92 -3.38 29.22
C LEU A 4 -0.54 -2.73 29.40
N ALA A 5 0.28 -2.75 28.34
CA ALA A 5 1.60 -2.14 28.35
C ALA A 5 1.52 -0.63 28.06
N TRP A 6 0.79 -0.26 27.02
CA TRP A 6 0.54 1.13 26.63
C TRP A 6 -0.68 1.24 25.71
N GLU A 7 -1.16 2.45 25.54
CA GLU A 7 -2.26 2.82 24.65
C GLU A 7 -1.88 4.09 23.89
N PHE A 8 -2.09 4.09 22.56
CA PHE A 8 -1.93 5.28 21.72
C PHE A 8 -3.28 5.71 21.17
N LYS A 9 -3.68 6.95 21.45
CA LYS A 9 -4.96 7.51 20.96
C LYS A 9 -4.74 8.23 19.64
N ILE A 10 -5.54 7.88 18.65
CA ILE A 10 -5.57 8.56 17.35
C ILE A 10 -6.68 9.62 17.40
N ASP A 11 -6.30 10.89 17.33
CA ASP A 11 -7.24 12.00 17.36
C ASP A 11 -8.13 12.04 16.12
N GLY A 12 -9.42 12.29 16.33
CA GLY A 12 -10.41 12.71 15.35
C GLY A 12 -10.47 11.89 14.06
N GLY A 13 -11.17 10.76 14.09
CA GLY A 13 -11.38 9.97 12.88
C GLY A 13 -12.38 10.63 11.94
N ALA A 14 -11.98 10.89 10.67
CA ALA A 14 -12.97 10.95 9.60
C ALA A 14 -13.66 9.58 9.51
N ASN A 15 -14.89 9.53 8.98
CA ASN A 15 -15.66 8.29 8.75
C ASN A 15 -15.01 7.44 7.63
N TYR A 16 -13.73 7.09 7.81
CA TYR A 16 -12.98 6.27 6.87
C TYR A 16 -12.53 4.99 7.56
N ASP A 17 -13.03 3.88 7.05
CA ASP A 17 -12.78 2.55 7.59
C ASP A 17 -11.39 2.05 7.19
N ILE A 18 -10.53 1.81 8.16
CA ILE A 18 -9.22 1.18 8.01
C ILE A 18 -9.36 -0.31 8.27
N GLN A 19 -9.10 -1.11 7.24
CA GLN A 19 -9.17 -2.58 7.26
C GLN A 19 -7.76 -3.17 7.07
N SER A 20 -6.77 -2.59 7.73
CA SER A 20 -5.36 -2.92 7.57
C SER A 20 -4.78 -3.42 8.88
N ASN A 21 -3.95 -4.43 8.80
CA ASN A 21 -3.08 -4.80 9.90
C ASN A 21 -1.92 -3.80 10.00
N ALA A 22 -1.43 -3.58 11.22
CA ALA A 22 -0.19 -2.87 11.45
C ALA A 22 1.00 -3.68 10.91
N LEU A 23 2.02 -2.99 10.41
CA LEU A 23 3.33 -3.60 10.15
C LEU A 23 4.20 -3.45 11.40
N VAL A 24 4.78 -4.54 11.86
CA VAL A 24 5.71 -4.53 13.00
C VAL A 24 7.08 -4.97 12.52
N VAL A 25 8.06 -4.07 12.55
CA VAL A 25 9.43 -4.31 12.09
C VAL A 25 10.40 -3.48 12.92
N ASP A 26 11.51 -4.06 13.34
CA ASP A 26 12.61 -3.38 14.04
C ASP A 26 12.13 -2.50 15.21
N SER A 27 11.36 -3.06 16.10
CA SER A 27 10.76 -2.36 17.26
C SER A 27 9.88 -1.15 16.90
N LYS A 28 9.37 -1.09 15.68
CA LYS A 28 8.42 -0.07 15.24
C LYS A 28 7.11 -0.69 14.78
N ILE A 29 6.03 0.01 15.05
CA ILE A 29 4.70 -0.31 14.57
C ILE A 29 4.28 0.78 13.59
N PHE A 30 3.99 0.41 12.35
CA PHE A 30 3.51 1.32 11.32
C PHE A 30 2.01 1.13 11.11
N ILE A 31 1.23 2.20 11.25
CA ILE A 31 -0.23 2.15 11.23
C ILE A 31 -0.77 3.21 10.29
N PRO A 32 -1.62 2.86 9.30
CA PRO A 32 -2.45 3.84 8.61
C PRO A 32 -3.61 4.24 9.55
N THR A 33 -3.93 5.52 9.58
CA THR A 33 -4.97 6.06 10.45
C THR A 33 -6.16 6.59 9.65
N SER A 34 -7.34 6.66 10.25
CA SER A 34 -8.56 7.19 9.62
C SER A 34 -8.50 8.69 9.32
N ASN A 35 -7.59 9.43 9.95
CA ASN A 35 -7.41 10.87 9.77
C ASN A 35 -6.31 11.23 8.74
N LYS A 36 -6.11 10.38 7.72
CA LYS A 36 -5.18 10.58 6.61
C LYS A 36 -3.71 10.68 7.02
N LYS A 37 -3.29 9.86 7.95
CA LYS A 37 -1.89 9.76 8.33
C LYS A 37 -1.39 8.32 8.25
N ILE A 38 -0.10 8.18 8.09
CA ILE A 38 0.64 6.97 8.46
C ILE A 38 1.51 7.38 9.64
N ILE A 39 1.43 6.63 10.72
CA ILE A 39 2.23 6.86 11.92
C ILE A 39 3.19 5.70 12.14
N ALA A 40 4.34 6.00 12.72
CA ALA A 40 5.23 5.02 13.31
C ALA A 40 5.30 5.22 14.81
N LEU A 41 5.06 4.16 15.55
CA LEU A 41 5.19 4.13 17.00
C LEU A 41 6.36 3.24 17.39
N ASP A 42 7.00 3.56 18.50
CA ASP A 42 7.89 2.62 19.17
C ASP A 42 7.06 1.46 19.76
N ALA A 43 7.44 0.23 19.46
CA ALA A 43 6.66 -0.94 19.86
C ALA A 43 6.73 -1.23 21.37
N ILE A 44 7.75 -0.71 22.05
CA ILE A 44 7.97 -0.93 23.50
C ILE A 44 7.25 0.12 24.31
N SER A 45 7.43 1.41 23.96
CA SER A 45 6.90 2.53 24.72
C SER A 45 5.54 3.04 24.23
N GLY A 46 5.16 2.75 22.98
CA GLY A 46 3.98 3.32 22.33
C GLY A 46 4.15 4.77 21.88
N GLU A 47 5.34 5.36 22.04
CA GLU A 47 5.59 6.75 21.67
C GLU A 47 5.60 6.96 20.16
N LEU A 48 5.13 8.13 19.72
CA LEU A 48 5.16 8.53 18.32
C LEU A 48 6.59 8.81 17.87
N VAL A 49 7.06 8.04 16.87
CA VAL A 49 8.39 8.21 16.26
C VAL A 49 8.32 9.23 15.11
N TRP A 50 7.34 9.07 14.22
CA TRP A 50 7.06 10.01 13.14
C TRP A 50 5.65 9.86 12.62
N GLU A 51 5.17 10.88 11.90
CA GLU A 51 3.94 10.83 11.13
C GLU A 51 4.17 11.31 9.69
N PHE A 52 3.40 10.75 8.76
CA PHE A 52 3.34 11.14 7.36
C PHE A 52 1.90 11.51 7.00
N LEU A 53 1.70 12.74 6.56
CA LEU A 53 0.39 13.26 6.18
C LEU A 53 0.07 12.92 4.72
N LEU A 54 -1.14 12.45 4.46
CA LEU A 54 -1.65 12.09 3.15
C LEU A 54 -2.58 13.19 2.63
N GLU A 55 -2.49 13.47 1.34
CA GLU A 55 -3.45 14.34 0.64
C GLU A 55 -4.80 13.61 0.45
N ASP A 56 -4.72 12.34 0.05
CA ASP A 56 -5.87 11.45 -0.15
C ASP A 56 -6.11 10.57 1.08
N ASN A 57 -6.99 9.60 0.95
CA ASN A 57 -7.28 8.67 2.04
C ASN A 57 -6.10 7.75 2.36
N SER A 58 -6.00 7.34 3.60
CA SER A 58 -5.02 6.36 4.06
C SER A 58 -5.16 5.02 3.33
N PRO A 59 -4.08 4.22 3.23
CA PRO A 59 -4.14 2.90 2.63
C PRO A 59 -5.13 2.00 3.38
N ARG A 60 -6.20 1.63 2.71
CA ARG A 60 -7.33 0.95 3.34
C ARG A 60 -6.99 -0.48 3.78
N ARG A 61 -6.18 -1.20 2.99
CA ARG A 61 -5.94 -2.64 3.19
C ARG A 61 -4.48 -3.00 3.39
N GLY A 62 -3.66 -2.02 3.67
CA GLY A 62 -2.31 -2.25 4.14
C GLY A 62 -1.20 -1.60 3.32
N MET A 63 -0.03 -1.86 3.83
CA MET A 63 1.25 -1.35 3.35
C MET A 63 2.21 -2.52 3.30
N ILE A 64 3.33 -2.37 2.59
CA ILE A 64 4.42 -3.35 2.62
C ILE A 64 5.74 -2.68 2.99
N TYR A 65 6.48 -3.35 3.86
CA TYR A 65 7.83 -2.96 4.24
C TYR A 65 8.85 -3.62 3.31
N TYR A 66 9.85 -2.86 2.92
CA TYR A 66 11.02 -3.33 2.20
C TYR A 66 12.27 -3.05 3.01
N GLU A 67 12.99 -4.12 3.32
CA GLU A 67 14.15 -4.07 4.18
C GLU A 67 15.27 -3.18 3.61
N LYS A 68 16.03 -2.57 4.51
CA LYS A 68 17.22 -1.81 4.16
C LYS A 68 18.24 -2.71 3.44
N LYS A 69 18.75 -2.23 2.30
CA LYS A 69 19.94 -2.80 1.64
C LYS A 69 21.11 -1.83 1.76
N GLN A 70 22.33 -2.32 1.53
CA GLN A 70 23.59 -1.58 1.80
C GLN A 70 23.59 -0.10 1.41
N THR A 71 22.96 0.26 0.29
CA THR A 71 22.95 1.63 -0.26
C THR A 71 21.58 2.31 -0.22
N GLN A 72 20.52 1.62 0.27
CA GLN A 72 19.16 2.16 0.25
C GLN A 72 18.50 2.07 1.61
N PRO A 73 17.76 3.10 2.05
CA PRO A 73 17.00 3.05 3.29
C PRO A 73 15.89 1.99 3.22
N ALA A 74 15.45 1.53 4.37
CA ALA A 74 14.21 0.78 4.48
C ALA A 74 13.04 1.63 3.96
N LYS A 75 12.12 1.01 3.25
CA LYS A 75 10.99 1.70 2.58
C LYS A 75 9.67 1.10 3.00
N ILE A 76 8.64 1.93 3.02
CA ILE A 76 7.25 1.49 3.07
C ILE A 76 6.58 1.91 1.78
N PHE A 77 5.92 0.96 1.12
CA PHE A 77 5.12 1.20 -0.07
C PHE A 77 3.65 0.98 0.25
N PHE A 78 2.81 1.84 -0.28
CA PHE A 78 1.38 1.75 -0.13
C PHE A 78 0.64 2.47 -1.25
N SER A 79 -0.62 2.13 -1.43
CA SER A 79 -1.52 2.84 -2.33
C SER A 79 -2.46 3.74 -1.56
N SER A 80 -2.56 5.00 -1.98
CA SER A 80 -3.52 5.98 -1.51
C SER A 80 -4.36 6.43 -2.69
N TYR A 81 -5.58 5.88 -2.80
CA TYR A 81 -6.47 6.06 -3.95
C TYR A 81 -5.80 5.74 -5.29
N LYS A 82 -5.47 6.76 -6.08
CA LYS A 82 -4.77 6.63 -7.38
C LYS A 82 -3.28 6.95 -7.31
N LYS A 83 -2.69 6.87 -6.14
CA LYS A 83 -1.26 7.12 -5.94
C LYS A 83 -0.60 5.90 -5.32
N LEU A 84 0.50 5.47 -5.90
CA LEU A 84 1.42 4.50 -5.30
C LEU A 84 2.60 5.31 -4.75
N ILE A 85 2.85 5.18 -3.45
CA ILE A 85 3.75 6.08 -2.71
C ILE A 85 4.84 5.26 -2.03
N ALA A 86 6.05 5.83 -2.00
CA ALA A 86 7.19 5.29 -1.29
C ALA A 86 7.68 6.27 -0.23
N ILE A 87 7.76 5.84 1.02
CA ILE A 87 8.33 6.61 2.13
C ILE A 87 9.48 5.86 2.80
N ASN A 88 10.37 6.60 3.42
CA ASN A 88 11.45 6.07 4.23
C ASN A 88 10.89 5.59 5.57
N ALA A 89 11.07 4.31 5.89
CA ALA A 89 10.55 3.70 7.11
C ALA A 89 11.16 4.27 8.40
N ASN A 90 12.35 4.86 8.33
CA ASN A 90 13.03 5.37 9.53
C ASN A 90 12.52 6.74 9.98
N ASN A 91 12.08 7.58 9.03
CA ASN A 91 11.75 8.98 9.34
C ASN A 91 10.48 9.51 8.67
N GLY A 92 9.69 8.65 8.02
CA GLY A 92 8.44 9.01 7.35
C GLY A 92 8.59 9.92 6.13
N LYS A 93 9.79 10.30 5.70
CA LYS A 93 9.97 11.21 4.56
C LYS A 93 9.74 10.50 3.23
N ILE A 94 9.13 11.21 2.28
CA ILE A 94 8.90 10.69 0.94
C ILE A 94 10.21 10.39 0.20
N ILE A 95 10.27 9.29 -0.54
CA ILE A 95 11.45 8.89 -1.32
C ILE A 95 11.35 9.48 -2.71
N LYS A 96 11.93 10.65 -2.92
CA LYS A 96 11.82 11.45 -4.15
C LYS A 96 12.28 10.74 -5.42
N SER A 97 13.16 9.73 -5.32
CA SER A 97 13.64 8.94 -6.47
C SER A 97 12.60 7.94 -7.00
N PHE A 98 11.49 7.70 -6.27
CA PHE A 98 10.42 6.83 -6.70
C PHE A 98 9.34 7.60 -7.45
N GLY A 99 9.05 7.24 -8.70
CA GLY A 99 8.10 7.95 -9.54
C GLY A 99 8.43 9.43 -9.75
N LYS A 100 7.41 10.26 -9.71
CA LYS A 100 7.57 11.72 -9.70
C LYS A 100 7.51 12.23 -8.26
N ASN A 101 8.64 12.61 -7.71
CA ASN A 101 8.75 13.11 -6.33
C ASN A 101 8.16 12.16 -5.25
N GLY A 102 8.41 10.85 -5.40
CA GLY A 102 7.96 9.83 -4.43
C GLY A 102 6.60 9.22 -4.74
N VAL A 103 5.98 9.59 -5.86
CA VAL A 103 4.62 9.18 -6.22
C VAL A 103 4.56 8.67 -7.65
N VAL A 104 3.89 7.55 -7.84
CA VAL A 104 3.43 7.06 -9.14
C VAL A 104 1.92 7.27 -9.23
N ASN A 105 1.47 8.03 -10.24
CA ASN A 105 0.05 8.20 -10.50
C ASN A 105 -0.52 6.96 -11.22
N LEU A 106 -1.54 6.38 -10.64
CA LEU A 106 -2.24 5.22 -11.17
C LEU A 106 -3.45 5.65 -12.01
N ASN A 107 -3.72 4.93 -13.09
CA ASN A 107 -4.92 5.19 -13.91
C ASN A 107 -6.21 4.84 -13.17
N ARG A 108 -6.14 3.92 -12.20
CA ARG A 108 -7.27 3.42 -11.41
C ARG A 108 -6.89 3.28 -9.95
N PRO A 109 -7.85 3.39 -9.03
CA PRO A 109 -7.56 3.19 -7.62
C PRO A 109 -7.01 1.79 -7.33
N SER A 110 -6.05 1.73 -6.42
CA SER A 110 -5.58 0.50 -5.78
C SER A 110 -5.95 0.57 -4.30
N ILE A 111 -6.52 -0.51 -3.79
CA ILE A 111 -7.00 -0.59 -2.39
C ILE A 111 -6.34 -1.70 -1.60
N THR A 112 -5.60 -2.58 -2.26
CA THR A 112 -4.90 -3.70 -1.64
C THR A 112 -3.48 -3.32 -1.25
N ALA A 113 -2.92 -4.01 -0.26
CA ALA A 113 -1.50 -3.90 0.02
C ALA A 113 -0.69 -4.33 -1.20
N PRO A 114 0.37 -3.60 -1.57
CA PRO A 114 1.33 -4.06 -2.57
C PRO A 114 2.01 -5.36 -2.14
N ALA A 115 2.58 -6.11 -3.11
CA ALA A 115 3.52 -7.19 -2.84
C ALA A 115 4.87 -6.91 -3.48
N ILE A 116 5.92 -7.53 -2.97
CA ILE A 116 7.28 -7.38 -3.49
C ILE A 116 7.82 -8.75 -3.89
N PHE A 117 8.34 -8.83 -5.11
CA PHE A 117 9.07 -9.99 -5.59
C PHE A 117 10.36 -9.54 -6.29
N LYS A 118 11.50 -9.89 -5.73
CA LYS A 118 12.81 -9.41 -6.20
C LYS A 118 12.84 -7.87 -6.25
N ASN A 119 12.99 -7.29 -7.44
CA ASN A 119 12.96 -5.84 -7.67
C ASN A 119 11.61 -5.33 -8.19
N ASN A 120 10.57 -6.13 -8.08
CA ASN A 120 9.24 -5.83 -8.61
C ASN A 120 8.29 -5.47 -7.47
N LEU A 121 7.63 -4.33 -7.59
CA LEU A 121 6.52 -3.90 -6.75
C LEU A 121 5.22 -4.17 -7.49
N ILE A 122 4.39 -5.04 -6.95
CA ILE A 122 3.19 -5.57 -7.59
C ILE A 122 1.98 -4.95 -6.91
N ILE A 123 1.06 -4.43 -7.69
CA ILE A 123 -0.23 -3.91 -7.22
C ILE A 123 -1.37 -4.44 -8.07
N THR A 124 -2.57 -4.33 -7.52
CA THR A 124 -3.81 -4.57 -8.25
C THR A 124 -4.67 -3.33 -8.23
N THR A 125 -5.49 -3.13 -9.25
CA THR A 125 -6.34 -1.95 -9.37
C THR A 125 -7.81 -2.30 -9.50
N SER A 126 -8.69 -1.31 -9.28
CA SER A 126 -10.15 -1.45 -9.27
C SER A 126 -10.78 -1.81 -10.62
N LYS A 127 -10.15 -1.49 -11.75
CA LYS A 127 -10.42 -2.24 -13.00
C LYS A 127 -9.45 -3.40 -12.98
N PRO A 128 -9.94 -4.65 -12.84
CA PRO A 128 -9.07 -5.76 -12.46
C PRO A 128 -7.83 -5.83 -13.34
N SER A 129 -6.75 -5.29 -12.85
CA SER A 129 -5.44 -5.40 -13.47
C SER A 129 -4.38 -5.67 -12.42
N VAL A 130 -3.37 -6.42 -12.81
CA VAL A 130 -2.10 -6.53 -12.10
C VAL A 130 -1.12 -5.60 -12.79
N GLU A 131 -0.50 -4.73 -12.03
CA GLU A 131 0.50 -3.79 -12.52
C GLU A 131 1.79 -4.00 -11.74
N VAL A 132 2.91 -4.06 -12.44
CA VAL A 132 4.23 -4.28 -11.85
C VAL A 132 5.13 -3.11 -12.16
N TYR A 133 5.71 -2.58 -11.11
CA TYR A 133 6.59 -1.41 -11.14
C TYR A 133 7.99 -1.80 -10.67
N ASP A 134 8.99 -1.12 -11.20
CA ASP A 134 10.34 -1.20 -10.65
C ASP A 134 10.35 -0.61 -9.23
N LEU A 135 10.83 -1.39 -8.28
CA LEU A 135 10.83 -1.07 -6.85
C LEU A 135 11.68 0.16 -6.50
N ASN A 136 12.70 0.48 -7.31
CA ASN A 136 13.61 1.58 -7.01
C ASN A 136 13.12 2.92 -7.54
N ASN A 137 12.56 2.92 -8.76
CA ASN A 137 12.22 4.16 -9.46
C ASN A 137 10.74 4.30 -9.81
N GLY A 138 9.90 3.29 -9.56
CA GLY A 138 8.47 3.35 -9.83
C GLY A 138 8.08 3.32 -11.30
N LYS A 139 8.99 2.94 -12.22
CA LYS A 139 8.68 2.76 -13.64
C LYS A 139 7.75 1.56 -13.82
N LEU A 140 6.66 1.73 -14.55
CA LEU A 140 5.79 0.61 -14.94
C LEU A 140 6.58 -0.34 -15.84
N LEU A 141 6.69 -1.61 -15.43
CA LEU A 141 7.37 -2.65 -16.18
C LEU A 141 6.40 -3.40 -17.09
N TRP A 142 5.27 -3.81 -16.54
CA TRP A 142 4.20 -4.45 -17.29
C TRP A 142 2.85 -4.34 -16.55
N LYS A 143 1.81 -4.60 -17.33
CA LYS A 143 0.41 -4.59 -16.86
C LYS A 143 -0.34 -5.75 -17.49
N PHE A 144 -1.06 -6.49 -16.67
CA PHE A 144 -2.00 -7.51 -17.10
C PHE A 144 -3.42 -7.08 -16.75
N ILE A 145 -4.30 -7.05 -17.74
CA ILE A 145 -5.72 -6.70 -17.57
C ILE A 145 -6.51 -8.00 -17.50
N LEU A 146 -7.09 -8.28 -16.32
CA LEU A 146 -7.80 -9.55 -16.09
C LEU A 146 -9.09 -9.68 -16.91
N MET A 147 -9.71 -8.56 -17.21
CA MET A 147 -11.01 -8.55 -17.88
C MET A 147 -10.97 -7.61 -19.09
N LYS A 148 -10.50 -8.14 -20.21
CA LYS A 148 -10.66 -7.48 -21.51
C LYS A 148 -12.02 -7.86 -22.08
N ASP A 149 -12.81 -6.87 -22.46
CA ASP A 149 -14.02 -7.02 -23.29
C ASP A 149 -15.03 -8.09 -22.84
N ILE A 150 -15.56 -7.94 -21.63
CA ILE A 150 -16.74 -8.72 -21.24
C ILE A 150 -17.92 -8.20 -22.06
N LYS A 151 -18.20 -8.89 -23.16
CA LYS A 151 -19.50 -8.79 -23.83
C LYS A 151 -20.51 -9.39 -22.87
N THR A 152 -21.39 -8.58 -22.33
CA THR A 152 -22.49 -9.08 -21.50
C THR A 152 -23.38 -9.99 -22.34
N ARG A 153 -23.82 -11.09 -21.75
CA ARG A 153 -24.68 -12.11 -22.38
C ARG A 153 -26.01 -11.56 -22.91
N ASN A 154 -26.39 -10.34 -22.51
CA ASN A 154 -27.67 -9.70 -22.83
C ASN A 154 -27.49 -8.37 -23.59
N GLY A 155 -26.75 -8.35 -24.67
CA GLY A 155 -26.88 -7.31 -25.70
C GLY A 155 -26.70 -5.88 -25.25
N GLY A 156 -25.59 -5.49 -24.68
CA GLY A 156 -25.15 -4.12 -24.89
C GLY A 156 -25.06 -3.15 -23.76
N LYS A 157 -25.25 -3.48 -22.49
CA LYS A 157 -24.81 -2.60 -21.39
C LYS A 157 -23.55 -3.16 -20.77
N ARG A 158 -22.42 -2.50 -21.05
CA ARG A 158 -21.18 -2.69 -20.27
C ARG A 158 -21.49 -2.27 -18.83
N TYR A 159 -21.72 -3.22 -17.96
CA TYR A 159 -21.48 -2.95 -16.56
C TYR A 159 -19.98 -2.76 -16.44
N ASP A 160 -19.56 -1.55 -16.11
CA ASP A 160 -18.20 -1.27 -15.69
C ASP A 160 -17.96 -2.20 -14.50
N SER A 161 -17.30 -3.33 -14.77
CA SER A 161 -17.33 -4.50 -13.93
C SER A 161 -16.77 -4.20 -12.54
N SER A 162 -17.67 -4.07 -11.58
CA SER A 162 -17.32 -4.10 -10.16
C SER A 162 -16.89 -5.49 -9.68
N GLY A 163 -17.03 -6.51 -10.52
CA GLY A 163 -16.57 -7.87 -10.24
C GLY A 163 -15.09 -8.07 -10.52
N GLY A 164 -14.45 -8.98 -9.79
CA GLY A 164 -13.06 -9.37 -10.00
C GLY A 164 -12.02 -8.47 -9.32
N ASN A 165 -12.42 -7.52 -8.49
CA ASN A 165 -11.48 -6.76 -7.66
C ASN A 165 -10.86 -7.68 -6.61
N PRO A 166 -9.52 -7.70 -6.47
CA PRO A 166 -8.84 -8.52 -5.49
C PRO A 166 -8.93 -7.91 -4.08
N TRP A 167 -10.13 -7.96 -3.50
CA TRP A 167 -10.42 -7.39 -2.18
C TRP A 167 -9.56 -7.99 -1.06
N GLY A 168 -9.25 -9.28 -1.18
CA GLY A 168 -8.42 -10.01 -0.22
C GLY A 168 -6.92 -9.87 -0.47
N GLY A 169 -6.54 -9.10 -1.49
CA GLY A 169 -5.15 -9.06 -1.95
C GLY A 169 -4.84 -10.22 -2.90
N PHE A 170 -3.60 -10.60 -2.95
CA PHE A 170 -3.08 -11.71 -3.75
C PHE A 170 -1.94 -12.40 -3.01
N SER A 171 -1.70 -13.64 -3.33
CA SER A 171 -0.56 -14.39 -2.82
C SER A 171 0.49 -14.55 -3.92
N LEU A 172 1.72 -14.71 -3.50
CA LEU A 172 2.86 -14.86 -4.37
C LEU A 172 3.64 -16.11 -3.98
N ASP A 173 3.77 -17.06 -4.88
CA ASP A 173 4.75 -18.16 -4.75
C ASP A 173 6.11 -17.68 -5.25
N ALA A 174 6.93 -17.17 -4.32
CA ALA A 174 8.24 -16.62 -4.65
C ALA A 174 9.21 -17.66 -5.24
N LYS A 175 9.01 -18.95 -4.95
CA LYS A 175 9.85 -20.05 -5.46
C LYS A 175 9.58 -20.32 -6.93
N ARG A 176 8.30 -20.28 -7.33
CA ARG A 176 7.87 -20.53 -8.71
C ARG A 176 7.77 -19.25 -9.54
N GLY A 177 7.67 -18.10 -8.90
CA GLY A 177 7.48 -16.81 -9.55
C GLY A 177 6.04 -16.59 -10.04
N ILE A 178 5.07 -17.20 -9.39
CA ILE A 178 3.64 -17.12 -9.71
C ILE A 178 2.83 -16.69 -8.49
#